data_6a280a8edd00f030ef56d67c8138e39d
#
_entry.id   6a280a8edd00f030ef56d67c8138e39d
#
_cell.length_a   1.000
_cell.length_b   1.000
_cell.length_c   1.000
_cell.angle_alpha   90.00
_cell.angle_beta   90.00
_cell.angle_gamma   90.00
#
_symmetry.space_group_name_H-M   'P 1'
#
loop_
_entity.id
_entity.type
_entity.pdbx_description
1 polymer ?
#
loop_
_entity_poly.entity_id
_entity_poly.type
_entity_poly.pdbx_seq_one_letter_code
_entity_poly.pdbx_strand_id
1 'polypeptide(L)'
;MKTIRFSIWEDGEYTWPQGYGFVPFLTGYLHEDNKERPCVLVVPGGAYYIASPTEAGIVALDFYHKGYQTFVLTYTTNLLGTIPLKDQPMRDLARAVRIVRSRSNEYSIKPDCIATCGFSAGGHLTASEGVHYNDIEEKNPLYSNVSARPDAMLLCYPVITSGPYTHEGSMQNLLGTNPTADELKYMSLETQVTSQTPPSFLWQTVTDEVVPVENSYLFADACKKNGVSFAHHVFSQGPHGLSLATASWAQGIFGELYTLDPFKYTIDAIKAGTANVDVSKEKLTDLEREFPNHMPGNPCSREPNAEVSIWPCLADAWLHTQWSL
;
A
#
# COMPACT_ATOMS: atom_id res chain seq x y z
N MET A 1 21.77 -8.83 -5.86
CA MET A 1 20.32 -8.64 -5.63
C MET A 1 19.56 -9.69 -6.41
N LYS A 2 18.77 -10.49 -5.74
CA LYS A 2 17.85 -11.46 -6.34
C LYS A 2 16.45 -10.81 -6.40
N THR A 3 15.82 -10.85 -7.57
CA THR A 3 14.43 -10.45 -7.73
C THR A 3 13.57 -11.70 -7.86
N ILE A 4 12.47 -11.76 -7.12
CA ILE A 4 11.49 -12.86 -7.16
C ILE A 4 10.09 -12.29 -7.36
N ARG A 5 9.19 -13.07 -7.97
CA ARG A 5 7.77 -12.72 -8.08
C ARG A 5 6.94 -13.98 -7.99
N PHE A 6 5.88 -13.92 -7.17
CA PHE A 6 4.98 -15.04 -6.98
C PHE A 6 3.61 -14.59 -6.50
N SER A 7 2.56 -15.33 -6.87
CA SER A 7 1.18 -15.14 -6.37
C SER A 7 1.11 -15.33 -4.87
N ILE A 8 0.28 -14.51 -4.21
CA ILE A 8 -0.02 -14.70 -2.77
C ILE A 8 -1.19 -15.66 -2.54
N TRP A 9 -1.95 -15.99 -3.57
CA TRP A 9 -3.07 -16.91 -3.54
C TRP A 9 -2.73 -18.19 -4.30
N GLU A 10 -3.04 -19.34 -3.74
CA GLU A 10 -2.93 -20.62 -4.43
C GLU A 10 -4.03 -20.76 -5.50
N ASP A 11 -3.87 -21.71 -6.41
CA ASP A 11 -4.83 -21.97 -7.49
C ASP A 11 -6.23 -22.21 -6.93
N GLY A 12 -7.19 -21.36 -7.38
CA GLY A 12 -8.60 -21.43 -6.98
C GLY A 12 -8.95 -20.72 -5.67
N GLU A 13 -8.00 -20.19 -4.90
CA GLU A 13 -8.28 -19.39 -3.70
C GLU A 13 -8.75 -17.97 -4.01
N TYR A 14 -8.19 -17.36 -5.07
CA TYR A 14 -8.57 -16.00 -5.48
C TYR A 14 -9.77 -16.04 -6.42
N THR A 15 -10.87 -15.44 -5.98
CA THR A 15 -12.16 -15.49 -6.69
C THR A 15 -12.74 -14.09 -6.97
N TRP A 16 -11.90 -13.05 -7.01
CA TRP A 16 -12.38 -11.70 -7.29
C TRP A 16 -13.02 -11.61 -8.68
N PRO A 17 -14.31 -11.18 -8.79
CA PRO A 17 -15.06 -11.28 -10.05
C PRO A 17 -14.49 -10.44 -11.20
N GLN A 18 -13.73 -9.38 -10.87
CA GLN A 18 -13.11 -8.47 -11.84
C GLN A 18 -11.59 -8.62 -11.91
N GLY A 19 -11.07 -9.76 -11.51
CA GLY A 19 -9.64 -10.08 -11.67
C GLY A 19 -9.24 -10.33 -13.12
N TYR A 20 -10.14 -10.86 -13.93
CA TYR A 20 -9.92 -11.15 -15.37
C TYR A 20 -8.63 -11.92 -15.66
N GLY A 21 -8.24 -12.80 -14.74
CA GLY A 21 -6.99 -13.58 -14.81
C GLY A 21 -5.82 -12.97 -14.04
N PHE A 22 -5.94 -11.73 -13.55
CA PHE A 22 -5.00 -11.19 -12.57
C PHE A 22 -5.19 -11.91 -11.22
N VAL A 23 -4.07 -12.21 -10.57
CA VAL A 23 -4.00 -12.71 -9.20
C VAL A 23 -3.00 -11.83 -8.43
N PRO A 24 -3.34 -11.33 -7.23
CA PRO A 24 -2.41 -10.56 -6.39
C PRO A 24 -1.09 -11.27 -6.15
N PHE A 25 0.01 -10.52 -6.19
CA PHE A 25 1.35 -11.08 -6.08
C PHE A 25 2.32 -10.18 -5.32
N LEU A 26 3.41 -10.79 -4.85
CA LEU A 26 4.56 -10.10 -4.29
C LEU A 26 5.71 -10.08 -5.29
N THR A 27 6.36 -8.91 -5.43
CA THR A 27 7.68 -8.77 -6.04
C THR A 27 8.70 -8.48 -4.95
N GLY A 28 9.67 -9.36 -4.76
CA GLY A 28 10.71 -9.23 -3.73
C GLY A 28 12.06 -8.85 -4.31
N TYR A 29 12.80 -8.01 -3.57
CA TYR A 29 14.20 -7.66 -3.83
C TYR A 29 15.02 -8.09 -2.62
N LEU A 30 15.84 -9.13 -2.82
CA LEU A 30 16.50 -9.85 -1.73
C LEU A 30 18.00 -9.77 -1.82
N HIS A 31 18.65 -9.60 -0.65
CA HIS A 31 20.10 -9.81 -0.48
C HIS A 31 20.41 -11.31 -0.52
N GLU A 32 21.56 -11.66 -1.09
CA GLU A 32 21.99 -13.06 -1.28
C GLU A 32 23.18 -13.44 -0.37
N ASP A 33 23.43 -12.66 0.66
CA ASP A 33 24.56 -12.85 1.58
C ASP A 33 24.21 -13.69 2.83
N ASN A 34 23.00 -14.25 2.88
CA ASN A 34 22.46 -15.08 3.97
C ASN A 34 22.46 -14.41 5.35
N LYS A 35 22.53 -13.08 5.42
CA LYS A 35 22.37 -12.34 6.67
C LYS A 35 20.92 -12.07 6.95
N GLU A 36 20.45 -12.39 8.15
CA GLU A 36 19.11 -12.02 8.58
C GLU A 36 18.94 -10.49 8.66
N ARG A 37 17.89 -10.00 8.03
CA ARG A 37 17.60 -8.57 7.88
C ARG A 37 16.17 -8.26 8.29
N PRO A 38 15.88 -7.02 8.71
CA PRO A 38 14.48 -6.56 8.77
C PRO A 38 13.88 -6.52 7.37
N CYS A 39 12.56 -6.47 7.31
CA CYS A 39 11.81 -6.45 6.06
C CYS A 39 10.91 -5.22 5.96
N VAL A 40 10.82 -4.63 4.76
CA VAL A 40 9.81 -3.62 4.41
C VAL A 40 8.94 -4.16 3.27
N LEU A 41 7.63 -4.26 3.52
CA LEU A 41 6.62 -4.61 2.53
C LEU A 41 5.91 -3.34 2.09
N VAL A 42 6.13 -2.94 0.85
CA VAL A 42 5.59 -1.70 0.26
C VAL A 42 4.18 -1.94 -0.28
N VAL A 43 3.28 -1.03 0.05
CA VAL A 43 1.86 -1.03 -0.34
C VAL A 43 1.56 0.27 -1.07
N PRO A 44 1.62 0.29 -2.41
CA PRO A 44 1.40 1.50 -3.20
C PRO A 44 -0.01 2.07 -3.02
N GLY A 45 -0.16 3.39 -3.18
CA GLY A 45 -1.45 4.06 -3.24
C GLY A 45 -2.11 3.99 -4.61
N GLY A 46 -2.98 4.96 -4.89
CA GLY A 46 -3.76 5.04 -6.13
C GLY A 46 -5.25 4.91 -5.92
N ALA A 47 -5.75 5.42 -4.79
CA ALA A 47 -7.18 5.51 -4.45
C ALA A 47 -7.94 4.17 -4.49
N TYR A 48 -7.26 3.03 -4.32
CA TYR A 48 -7.81 1.69 -4.58
C TYR A 48 -8.26 1.46 -6.04
N TYR A 49 -8.05 2.44 -6.90
CA TYR A 49 -8.36 2.41 -8.32
C TYR A 49 -7.25 1.69 -9.11
N ILE A 50 -5.99 2.00 -8.78
CA ILE A 50 -4.77 1.34 -9.27
C ILE A 50 -3.81 1.11 -8.10
N ALA A 51 -2.72 0.37 -8.34
CA ALA A 51 -1.56 0.37 -7.47
C ALA A 51 -0.43 1.17 -8.14
N SER A 52 -0.14 2.37 -7.61
CA SER A 52 0.72 3.37 -8.25
C SER A 52 2.17 2.89 -8.41
N PRO A 53 2.73 2.84 -9.62
CA PRO A 53 4.12 2.44 -9.81
C PRO A 53 5.12 3.45 -9.25
N THR A 54 4.71 4.70 -9.03
CA THR A 54 5.56 5.77 -8.49
C THR A 54 5.89 5.57 -7.01
N GLU A 55 5.19 4.67 -6.34
CA GLU A 55 5.26 4.35 -4.91
C GLU A 55 5.64 2.88 -4.66
N ALA A 56 6.13 2.19 -5.69
CA ALA A 56 6.36 0.75 -5.69
C ALA A 56 7.86 0.38 -5.64
N GLY A 57 8.38 -0.13 -6.75
CA GLY A 57 9.75 -0.65 -6.84
C GLY A 57 10.83 0.36 -6.44
N ILE A 58 10.65 1.64 -6.77
CA ILE A 58 11.60 2.69 -6.39
C ILE A 58 11.74 2.82 -4.87
N VAL A 59 10.64 2.70 -4.13
CA VAL A 59 10.63 2.75 -2.66
C VAL A 59 11.26 1.48 -2.08
N ALA A 60 10.87 0.31 -2.60
CA ALA A 60 11.45 -0.96 -2.19
C ALA A 60 12.96 -0.98 -2.38
N LEU A 61 13.47 -0.45 -3.49
CA LEU A 61 14.91 -0.36 -3.77
C LEU A 61 15.63 0.63 -2.83
N ASP A 62 14.98 1.73 -2.42
CA ASP A 62 15.57 2.64 -1.44
C ASP A 62 15.80 1.93 -0.09
N PHE A 63 14.80 1.21 0.43
CA PHE A 63 14.96 0.41 1.65
C PHE A 63 15.87 -0.80 1.45
N TYR A 64 15.90 -1.43 0.26
CA TYR A 64 16.90 -2.46 -0.04
C TYR A 64 18.33 -1.93 0.13
N HIS A 65 18.62 -0.75 -0.39
CA HIS A 65 19.94 -0.12 -0.25
C HIS A 65 20.27 0.28 1.19
N LYS A 66 19.27 0.45 2.06
CA LYS A 66 19.43 0.64 3.51
C LYS A 66 19.63 -0.68 4.27
N GLY A 67 19.60 -1.82 3.57
CA GLY A 67 19.91 -3.12 4.15
C GLY A 67 18.71 -3.97 4.55
N TYR A 68 17.49 -3.63 4.10
CA TYR A 68 16.28 -4.42 4.30
C TYR A 68 16.10 -5.48 3.21
N GLN A 69 15.49 -6.60 3.53
CA GLN A 69 14.76 -7.39 2.53
C GLN A 69 13.49 -6.63 2.19
N THR A 70 13.14 -6.54 0.90
CA THR A 70 11.98 -5.72 0.54
C THR A 70 11.04 -6.44 -0.40
N PHE A 71 9.75 -6.16 -0.23
CA PHE A 71 8.68 -6.64 -1.10
C PHE A 71 7.77 -5.50 -1.51
N VAL A 72 7.13 -5.65 -2.67
CA VAL A 72 6.03 -4.79 -3.12
C VAL A 72 4.82 -5.66 -3.33
N LEU A 73 3.69 -5.29 -2.74
CA LEU A 73 2.41 -5.94 -2.96
C LEU A 73 1.68 -5.30 -4.16
N THR A 74 1.36 -6.12 -5.16
CA THR A 74 0.36 -5.76 -6.18
C THR A 74 -0.95 -6.40 -5.75
N TYR A 75 -1.86 -5.60 -5.21
CA TYR A 75 -3.11 -6.03 -4.61
C TYR A 75 -4.32 -5.78 -5.52
N THR A 76 -5.47 -6.30 -5.14
CA THR A 76 -6.75 -6.13 -5.85
C THR A 76 -7.18 -4.66 -5.86
N THR A 77 -7.43 -4.13 -7.04
CA THR A 77 -7.87 -2.74 -7.28
C THR A 77 -9.19 -2.69 -8.04
N ASN A 78 -9.87 -1.54 -8.03
CA ASN A 78 -11.21 -1.35 -8.59
C ASN A 78 -11.22 -0.33 -9.72
N LEU A 79 -10.60 -0.67 -10.86
CA LEU A 79 -10.51 0.22 -12.03
C LEU A 79 -11.89 0.64 -12.58
N LEU A 80 -12.87 -0.24 -12.50
CA LEU A 80 -14.19 0.01 -13.10
C LEU A 80 -15.18 0.70 -12.15
N GLY A 81 -14.90 0.70 -10.84
CA GLY A 81 -15.76 1.28 -9.83
C GLY A 81 -17.12 0.59 -9.67
N THR A 82 -17.30 -0.61 -10.24
CA THR A 82 -18.61 -1.28 -10.32
C THR A 82 -18.87 -2.26 -9.18
N ILE A 83 -17.85 -2.88 -8.63
CA ILE A 83 -17.93 -3.79 -7.47
C ILE A 83 -17.05 -3.25 -6.35
N PRO A 84 -17.61 -2.84 -5.20
CA PRO A 84 -16.81 -2.37 -4.07
C PRO A 84 -15.84 -3.44 -3.58
N LEU A 85 -14.60 -3.07 -3.31
CA LEU A 85 -13.55 -4.01 -2.89
C LEU A 85 -13.80 -4.63 -1.51
N LYS A 86 -14.44 -3.88 -0.61
CA LYS A 86 -14.71 -4.28 0.78
C LYS A 86 -13.40 -4.72 1.49
N ASP A 87 -13.35 -5.93 2.00
CA ASP A 87 -12.22 -6.50 2.72
C ASP A 87 -11.13 -7.12 1.82
N GLN A 88 -11.35 -7.22 0.51
CA GLN A 88 -10.43 -7.94 -0.38
C GLN A 88 -8.98 -7.39 -0.34
N PRO A 89 -8.72 -6.06 -0.39
CA PRO A 89 -7.34 -5.56 -0.27
C PRO A 89 -6.70 -5.89 1.09
N MET A 90 -7.47 -5.85 2.20
CA MET A 90 -6.96 -6.26 3.52
C MET A 90 -6.60 -7.74 3.54
N ARG A 91 -7.42 -8.61 2.93
CA ARG A 91 -7.11 -10.03 2.79
C ARG A 91 -5.84 -10.27 1.99
N ASP A 92 -5.62 -9.48 0.93
CA ASP A 92 -4.40 -9.55 0.13
C ASP A 92 -3.17 -9.17 0.97
N LEU A 93 -3.24 -8.05 1.73
CA LEU A 93 -2.13 -7.60 2.58
C LEU A 93 -1.90 -8.56 3.76
N ALA A 94 -2.94 -9.02 4.42
CA ALA A 94 -2.86 -9.99 5.51
C ALA A 94 -2.16 -11.29 5.04
N ARG A 95 -2.54 -11.82 3.87
CA ARG A 95 -1.92 -12.98 3.26
C ARG A 95 -0.45 -12.70 2.92
N ALA A 96 -0.12 -11.53 2.38
CA ALA A 96 1.25 -11.13 2.05
C ALA A 96 2.15 -11.10 3.30
N VAL A 97 1.69 -10.48 4.39
CA VAL A 97 2.44 -10.45 5.67
C VAL A 97 2.65 -11.85 6.21
N ARG A 98 1.61 -12.70 6.19
CA ARG A 98 1.71 -14.10 6.64
C ARG A 98 2.73 -14.90 5.82
N ILE A 99 2.73 -14.75 4.49
CA ILE A 99 3.70 -15.42 3.60
C ILE A 99 5.12 -14.97 3.92
N VAL A 100 5.38 -13.67 3.99
CA VAL A 100 6.71 -13.13 4.28
C VAL A 100 7.21 -13.63 5.64
N ARG A 101 6.35 -13.62 6.66
CA ARG A 101 6.68 -14.11 8.00
C ARG A 101 6.91 -15.62 8.04
N SER A 102 6.06 -16.42 7.40
CA SER A 102 6.20 -17.89 7.35
C SER A 102 7.44 -18.35 6.61
N ARG A 103 7.89 -17.58 5.60
CA ARG A 103 9.07 -17.86 4.79
C ARG A 103 10.30 -17.03 5.21
N SER A 104 10.31 -16.50 6.43
CA SER A 104 11.40 -15.65 6.95
C SER A 104 12.77 -16.32 6.82
N ASN A 105 12.87 -17.62 7.12
CA ASN A 105 14.12 -18.37 6.96
C ASN A 105 14.57 -18.46 5.49
N GLU A 106 13.63 -18.67 4.56
CA GLU A 106 13.92 -18.75 3.11
C GLU A 106 14.47 -17.42 2.58
N TYR A 107 13.93 -16.31 3.10
CA TYR A 107 14.29 -14.97 2.64
C TYR A 107 15.31 -14.26 3.51
N SER A 108 15.87 -14.95 4.52
CA SER A 108 16.79 -14.37 5.51
C SER A 108 16.22 -13.11 6.16
N ILE A 109 14.96 -13.20 6.65
CA ILE A 109 14.25 -12.12 7.32
C ILE A 109 14.18 -12.40 8.82
N LYS A 110 14.32 -11.35 9.63
CA LYS A 110 13.96 -11.38 11.06
C LYS A 110 12.42 -11.41 11.17
N PRO A 111 11.80 -12.51 11.65
CA PRO A 111 10.34 -12.69 11.57
C PRO A 111 9.53 -11.66 12.38
N ASP A 112 10.17 -11.03 13.37
CA ASP A 112 9.58 -10.02 14.26
C ASP A 112 9.98 -8.58 13.88
N CYS A 113 10.52 -8.40 12.66
CA CYS A 113 10.96 -7.10 12.12
C CYS A 113 10.42 -6.90 10.71
N ILE A 114 9.09 -7.02 10.53
CA ILE A 114 8.40 -6.82 9.25
C ILE A 114 7.56 -5.54 9.36
N ALA A 115 7.98 -4.49 8.65
CA ALA A 115 7.21 -3.27 8.50
C ALA A 115 6.40 -3.30 7.21
N THR A 116 5.16 -2.79 7.26
CA THR A 116 4.39 -2.42 6.08
C THR A 116 4.56 -0.93 5.81
N CYS A 117 4.78 -0.55 4.54
CA CYS A 117 4.99 0.84 4.13
C CYS A 117 3.95 1.23 3.09
N GLY A 118 2.93 1.98 3.51
CA GLY A 118 1.79 2.32 2.67
C GLY A 118 1.68 3.79 2.33
N PHE A 119 1.25 4.07 1.11
CA PHE A 119 1.13 5.41 0.54
C PHE A 119 -0.33 5.74 0.23
N SER A 120 -0.83 6.92 0.61
CA SER A 120 -2.18 7.36 0.25
C SER A 120 -3.26 6.32 0.61
N ALA A 121 -4.00 5.78 -0.35
CA ALA A 121 -4.91 4.65 -0.17
C ALA A 121 -4.19 3.36 0.27
N GLY A 122 -2.94 3.14 -0.16
CA GLY A 122 -2.07 2.07 0.38
C GLY A 122 -1.68 2.31 1.84
N GLY A 123 -1.60 3.58 2.26
CA GLY A 123 -1.49 3.97 3.67
C GLY A 123 -2.74 3.61 4.46
N HIS A 124 -3.93 3.83 3.88
CA HIS A 124 -5.19 3.36 4.45
C HIS A 124 -5.21 1.84 4.58
N LEU A 125 -4.82 1.12 3.54
CA LEU A 125 -4.74 -0.34 3.56
C LEU A 125 -3.77 -0.85 4.64
N THR A 126 -2.60 -0.22 4.77
CA THR A 126 -1.59 -0.53 5.80
C THR A 126 -2.13 -0.26 7.21
N ALA A 127 -2.76 0.88 7.43
CA ALA A 127 -3.37 1.20 8.71
C ALA A 127 -4.57 0.30 9.03
N SER A 128 -5.40 -0.05 8.01
CA SER A 128 -6.50 -1.02 8.15
C SER A 128 -6.00 -2.37 8.63
N GLU A 129 -4.95 -2.91 7.99
CA GLU A 129 -4.33 -4.16 8.43
C GLU A 129 -3.81 -4.04 9.87
N GLY A 130 -3.18 -2.92 10.22
CA GLY A 130 -2.63 -2.71 11.56
C GLY A 130 -3.66 -2.63 12.67
N VAL A 131 -4.87 -2.15 12.42
CA VAL A 131 -5.94 -2.06 13.43
C VAL A 131 -6.89 -3.26 13.40
N HIS A 132 -7.03 -3.95 12.25
CA HIS A 132 -7.97 -5.04 12.00
C HIS A 132 -7.30 -6.40 11.73
N TYR A 133 -6.00 -6.56 11.99
CA TYR A 133 -5.24 -7.78 11.67
C TYR A 133 -5.85 -9.08 12.23
N ASN A 134 -6.65 -9.01 13.30
CA ASN A 134 -7.35 -10.15 13.88
C ASN A 134 -8.72 -10.42 13.24
N ASP A 135 -9.26 -9.49 12.45
CA ASP A 135 -10.59 -9.62 11.87
C ASP A 135 -10.56 -10.41 10.55
N ILE A 136 -9.35 -10.55 9.95
CA ILE A 136 -9.17 -11.24 8.67
C ILE A 136 -8.87 -12.71 8.87
N GLU A 137 -9.91 -13.53 8.67
CA GLU A 137 -9.78 -14.98 8.71
C GLU A 137 -8.87 -15.50 7.59
N GLU A 138 -7.92 -16.38 7.97
CA GLU A 138 -7.07 -17.10 7.03
C GLU A 138 -7.48 -18.57 6.98
N LYS A 139 -7.93 -19.00 5.82
CA LYS A 139 -8.45 -20.38 5.61
C LYS A 139 -7.38 -21.38 5.18
N ASN A 140 -6.27 -20.90 4.61
CA ASN A 140 -5.19 -21.78 4.19
C ASN A 140 -4.42 -22.30 5.41
N PRO A 141 -4.34 -23.63 5.64
CA PRO A 141 -3.67 -24.19 6.82
C PRO A 141 -2.18 -23.83 6.93
N LEU A 142 -1.52 -23.50 5.82
CA LEU A 142 -0.12 -23.08 5.83
C LEU A 142 0.08 -21.73 6.52
N TYR A 143 -0.95 -20.88 6.55
CA TYR A 143 -0.86 -19.49 7.02
C TYR A 143 -1.80 -19.18 8.19
N SER A 144 -2.77 -20.07 8.51
CA SER A 144 -3.82 -19.82 9.51
C SER A 144 -3.28 -19.55 10.93
N ASN A 145 -2.11 -20.12 11.27
CA ASN A 145 -1.45 -19.92 12.55
C ASN A 145 -0.36 -18.84 12.52
N VAL A 146 -0.20 -18.13 11.40
CA VAL A 146 0.79 -17.06 11.22
C VAL A 146 0.12 -15.72 11.42
N SER A 147 0.70 -14.86 12.26
CA SER A 147 0.14 -13.52 12.49
C SER A 147 0.24 -12.64 11.23
N ALA A 148 -0.87 -11.98 10.90
CA ALA A 148 -0.91 -10.94 9.86
C ALA A 148 -0.49 -9.57 10.40
N ARG A 149 -0.39 -9.39 11.73
CA ARG A 149 -0.02 -8.12 12.35
C ARG A 149 1.39 -7.71 11.91
N PRO A 150 1.58 -6.56 11.25
CA PRO A 150 2.92 -6.04 11.00
C PRO A 150 3.60 -5.63 12.32
N ASP A 151 4.94 -5.64 12.35
CA ASP A 151 5.70 -5.29 13.55
C ASP A 151 5.93 -3.77 13.65
N ALA A 152 5.75 -3.05 12.53
CA ALA A 152 5.69 -1.59 12.45
C ALA A 152 4.93 -1.17 11.18
N MET A 153 4.42 0.07 11.18
CA MET A 153 3.76 0.68 10.02
C MET A 153 4.45 1.98 9.64
N LEU A 154 4.72 2.16 8.33
CA LEU A 154 5.16 3.43 7.75
C LEU A 154 4.00 3.98 6.92
N LEU A 155 3.37 5.03 7.39
CA LEU A 155 2.16 5.64 6.81
C LEU A 155 2.54 6.95 6.11
N CYS A 156 2.58 6.91 4.78
CA CYS A 156 3.03 8.00 3.94
C CYS A 156 1.80 8.74 3.37
N TYR A 157 1.57 9.99 3.77
CA TYR A 157 0.38 10.79 3.42
C TYR A 157 -0.92 9.95 3.37
N PRO A 158 -1.21 9.20 4.44
CA PRO A 158 -2.22 8.17 4.40
C PRO A 158 -3.63 8.74 4.36
N VAL A 159 -4.54 8.10 3.61
CA VAL A 159 -5.97 8.21 3.90
C VAL A 159 -6.22 7.49 5.22
N ILE A 160 -7.03 8.05 6.12
CA ILE A 160 -7.30 7.49 7.45
C ILE A 160 -8.79 7.51 7.78
N THR A 161 -9.43 8.67 7.66
CA THR A 161 -10.80 8.86 8.13
C THR A 161 -11.84 8.74 7.01
N SER A 162 -13.00 8.24 7.36
CA SER A 162 -14.22 8.33 6.55
C SER A 162 -15.11 9.54 6.94
N GLY A 163 -14.62 10.39 7.85
CA GLY A 163 -15.29 11.59 8.36
C GLY A 163 -15.10 12.84 7.48
N PRO A 164 -15.09 14.05 8.07
CA PRO A 164 -15.04 15.31 7.32
C PRO A 164 -13.81 15.50 6.41
N TYR A 165 -12.72 14.81 6.71
CA TYR A 165 -11.47 14.87 5.94
C TYR A 165 -11.27 13.65 5.05
N THR A 166 -12.34 12.95 4.72
CA THR A 166 -12.30 11.73 3.90
C THR A 166 -11.79 12.00 2.49
N HIS A 167 -11.03 11.06 1.94
CA HIS A 167 -10.76 10.98 0.50
C HIS A 167 -11.86 10.17 -0.16
N GLU A 168 -12.89 10.85 -0.70
CA GLU A 168 -14.10 10.21 -1.23
C GLU A 168 -13.81 9.13 -2.28
N GLY A 169 -12.89 9.38 -3.21
CA GLY A 169 -12.55 8.43 -4.27
C GLY A 169 -12.05 7.08 -3.72
N SER A 170 -11.21 7.11 -2.66
CA SER A 170 -10.76 5.89 -1.99
C SER A 170 -11.91 5.15 -1.32
N MET A 171 -12.77 5.86 -0.60
CA MET A 171 -13.91 5.25 0.08
C MET A 171 -14.93 4.69 -0.91
N GLN A 172 -15.19 5.35 -2.04
CA GLN A 172 -16.09 4.84 -3.08
C GLN A 172 -15.56 3.56 -3.72
N ASN A 173 -14.26 3.48 -4.04
CA ASN A 173 -13.67 2.27 -4.60
C ASN A 173 -13.67 1.11 -3.59
N LEU A 174 -13.44 1.42 -2.31
CA LEU A 174 -13.40 0.43 -1.25
C LEU A 174 -14.80 -0.03 -0.82
N LEU A 175 -15.69 0.91 -0.51
CA LEU A 175 -16.98 0.63 0.13
C LEU A 175 -18.18 0.73 -0.82
N GLY A 176 -18.01 1.34 -2.00
CA GLY A 176 -19.09 1.65 -2.94
C GLY A 176 -19.71 3.02 -2.70
N THR A 177 -20.72 3.34 -3.50
CA THR A 177 -21.39 4.67 -3.48
C THR A 177 -22.40 4.84 -2.34
N ASN A 178 -22.83 3.76 -1.70
CA ASN A 178 -23.81 3.77 -0.62
C ASN A 178 -23.36 2.90 0.57
N PRO A 179 -22.22 3.22 1.20
CA PRO A 179 -21.76 2.47 2.38
C PRO A 179 -22.69 2.69 3.57
N THR A 180 -22.81 1.68 4.42
CA THR A 180 -23.52 1.81 5.68
C THR A 180 -22.70 2.65 6.69
N ALA A 181 -23.36 3.17 7.71
CA ALA A 181 -22.68 3.90 8.79
C ALA A 181 -21.63 3.02 9.52
N ASP A 182 -21.92 1.72 9.67
CA ASP A 182 -20.99 0.77 10.31
C ASP A 182 -19.77 0.52 9.43
N GLU A 183 -19.91 0.39 8.11
CA GLU A 183 -18.79 0.27 7.19
C GLU A 183 -17.91 1.52 7.21
N LEU A 184 -18.50 2.70 7.18
CA LEU A 184 -17.76 3.95 7.30
C LEU A 184 -17.00 4.03 8.63
N LYS A 185 -17.67 3.70 9.75
CA LYS A 185 -17.05 3.69 11.06
C LYS A 185 -15.90 2.67 11.15
N TYR A 186 -16.07 1.47 10.59
CA TYR A 186 -15.05 0.43 10.57
C TYR A 186 -13.82 0.88 9.77
N MET A 187 -14.01 1.63 8.68
CA MET A 187 -12.93 2.16 7.85
C MET A 187 -12.49 3.60 8.22
N SER A 188 -12.93 4.11 9.39
CA SER A 188 -12.42 5.35 10.00
C SER A 188 -11.39 4.96 11.04
N LEU A 189 -10.14 4.79 10.58
CA LEU A 189 -9.11 4.00 11.27
C LEU A 189 -8.62 4.65 12.56
N GLU A 190 -8.71 5.98 12.67
CA GLU A 190 -8.45 6.71 13.91
C GLU A 190 -9.36 6.27 15.06
N THR A 191 -10.54 5.75 14.73
CA THR A 191 -11.50 5.24 15.72
C THR A 191 -11.27 3.79 16.12
N GLN A 192 -10.38 3.09 15.38
CA GLN A 192 -10.09 1.66 15.56
C GLN A 192 -8.76 1.38 16.27
N VAL A 193 -7.96 2.42 16.52
CA VAL A 193 -6.67 2.28 17.22
C VAL A 193 -6.87 1.74 18.64
N THR A 194 -6.12 0.71 18.98
CA THR A 194 -6.05 0.12 20.33
C THR A 194 -4.61 0.03 20.81
N SER A 195 -4.38 -0.38 22.05
CA SER A 195 -3.02 -0.63 22.56
C SER A 195 -2.28 -1.77 21.84
N GLN A 196 -2.99 -2.55 21.02
CA GLN A 196 -2.42 -3.64 20.20
C GLN A 196 -2.05 -3.19 18.79
N THR A 197 -2.41 -1.97 18.37
CA THR A 197 -2.02 -1.40 17.09
C THR A 197 -0.49 -1.32 16.98
N PRO A 198 0.12 -1.70 15.84
CA PRO A 198 1.56 -1.66 15.68
C PRO A 198 2.15 -0.26 15.86
N PRO A 199 3.42 -0.14 16.32
CA PRO A 199 4.15 1.11 16.26
C PRO A 199 4.07 1.75 14.88
N SER A 200 3.92 3.08 14.82
CA SER A 200 3.59 3.78 13.57
C SER A 200 4.52 4.97 13.31
N PHE A 201 5.10 5.02 12.13
CA PHE A 201 5.77 6.22 11.60
C PHE A 201 4.84 6.88 10.58
N LEU A 202 4.55 8.15 10.76
CA LEU A 202 3.67 8.90 9.87
C LEU A 202 4.42 10.09 9.25
N TRP A 203 4.12 10.40 7.99
CA TRP A 203 4.50 11.67 7.43
C TRP A 203 3.46 12.18 6.42
N GLN A 204 3.35 13.51 6.32
CA GLN A 204 2.48 14.20 5.37
C GLN A 204 2.97 15.63 5.15
N THR A 205 2.46 16.32 4.12
CA THR A 205 2.69 17.75 3.90
C THR A 205 1.46 18.55 4.32
N VAL A 206 1.68 19.76 4.86
CA VAL A 206 0.57 20.67 5.27
C VAL A 206 -0.31 21.08 4.09
N THR A 207 0.27 21.17 2.89
CA THR A 207 -0.40 21.66 1.69
C THR A 207 -0.91 20.54 0.76
N ASP A 208 -1.10 19.33 1.29
CA ASP A 208 -1.71 18.24 0.55
C ASP A 208 -3.19 18.57 0.26
N GLU A 209 -3.51 18.80 -1.02
CA GLU A 209 -4.85 19.21 -1.45
C GLU A 209 -5.78 18.01 -1.75
N VAL A 210 -5.25 16.78 -1.78
CA VAL A 210 -6.00 15.57 -2.12
C VAL A 210 -6.41 14.80 -0.86
N VAL A 211 -5.44 14.58 0.04
CA VAL A 211 -5.67 13.96 1.35
C VAL A 211 -5.30 14.98 2.43
N PRO A 212 -6.29 15.61 3.08
CA PRO A 212 -6.02 16.63 4.09
C PRO A 212 -5.10 16.14 5.20
N VAL A 213 -4.17 16.98 5.64
CA VAL A 213 -3.15 16.67 6.67
C VAL A 213 -3.78 16.19 7.99
N GLU A 214 -5.02 16.54 8.23
CA GLU A 214 -5.83 16.09 9.38
C GLU A 214 -5.93 14.57 9.48
N ASN A 215 -5.85 13.84 8.35
CA ASN A 215 -5.80 12.36 8.37
C ASN A 215 -4.64 11.86 9.25
N SER A 216 -3.44 12.40 9.05
CA SER A 216 -2.27 12.01 9.84
C SER A 216 -2.36 12.49 11.30
N TYR A 217 -2.92 13.68 11.54
CA TYR A 217 -3.15 14.19 12.89
C TYR A 217 -4.10 13.30 13.69
N LEU A 218 -5.22 12.90 13.07
CA LEU A 218 -6.23 12.04 13.71
C LEU A 218 -5.64 10.69 14.14
N PHE A 219 -4.86 10.05 13.26
CA PHE A 219 -4.25 8.77 13.59
C PHE A 219 -3.15 8.89 14.65
N ALA A 220 -2.30 9.92 14.56
CA ALA A 220 -1.26 10.19 15.56
C ALA A 220 -1.86 10.49 16.95
N ASP A 221 -2.96 11.27 17.02
CA ASP A 221 -3.68 11.53 18.25
C ASP A 221 -4.31 10.24 18.83
N ALA A 222 -4.87 9.39 17.99
CA ALA A 222 -5.40 8.09 18.39
C ALA A 222 -4.30 7.16 18.93
N CYS A 223 -3.12 7.12 18.28
CA CYS A 223 -1.96 6.39 18.77
C CYS A 223 -1.55 6.89 20.18
N LYS A 224 -1.43 8.21 20.35
CA LYS A 224 -1.10 8.82 21.64
C LYS A 224 -2.10 8.45 22.73
N LYS A 225 -3.40 8.53 22.43
CA LYS A 225 -4.48 8.20 23.39
C LYS A 225 -4.45 6.74 23.83
N ASN A 226 -4.04 5.84 22.94
CA ASN A 226 -4.01 4.39 23.20
C ASN A 226 -2.63 3.86 23.63
N GLY A 227 -1.64 4.74 23.84
CA GLY A 227 -0.30 4.34 24.28
C GLY A 227 0.53 3.60 23.22
N VAL A 228 0.18 3.75 21.94
CA VAL A 228 0.94 3.19 20.81
C VAL A 228 2.16 4.06 20.54
N SER A 229 3.34 3.44 20.39
CA SER A 229 4.56 4.14 19.98
C SER A 229 4.41 4.72 18.57
N PHE A 230 4.72 6.00 18.38
CA PHE A 230 4.68 6.61 17.05
C PHE A 230 5.69 7.73 16.88
N ALA A 231 6.06 8.00 15.62
CA ALA A 231 6.72 9.22 15.17
C ALA A 231 5.83 9.88 14.12
N HIS A 232 5.71 11.22 14.14
CA HIS A 232 4.89 11.96 13.19
C HIS A 232 5.66 13.16 12.65
N HIS A 233 5.89 13.18 11.34
CA HIS A 233 6.61 14.21 10.63
C HIS A 233 5.66 14.94 9.67
N VAL A 234 5.51 16.25 9.87
CA VAL A 234 4.67 17.09 9.01
C VAL A 234 5.58 18.10 8.31
N PHE A 235 5.71 17.95 7.00
CA PHE A 235 6.51 18.80 6.15
C PHE A 235 5.73 20.05 5.74
N SER A 236 6.43 21.15 5.55
CA SER A 236 5.79 22.46 5.37
C SER A 236 4.98 22.60 4.08
N GLN A 237 5.46 21.98 2.99
CA GLN A 237 4.86 22.15 1.66
C GLN A 237 5.08 20.92 0.78
N GLY A 238 4.12 20.69 -0.12
CA GLY A 238 4.20 19.70 -1.18
C GLY A 238 2.80 19.20 -1.58
N PRO A 239 2.60 18.83 -2.85
CA PRO A 239 1.36 18.22 -3.31
C PRO A 239 1.26 16.79 -2.79
N HIS A 240 0.08 16.18 -2.99
CA HIS A 240 -0.12 14.75 -2.74
C HIS A 240 0.76 13.87 -3.63
N GLY A 241 1.11 12.67 -3.15
CA GLY A 241 1.75 11.64 -3.98
C GLY A 241 3.24 11.83 -4.23
N LEU A 242 3.96 12.50 -3.33
CA LEU A 242 5.40 12.79 -3.48
C LEU A 242 6.32 11.55 -3.41
N SER A 243 5.85 10.41 -2.90
CA SER A 243 6.66 9.19 -2.81
C SER A 243 8.03 9.44 -2.18
N LEU A 244 9.13 9.21 -2.91
CA LEU A 244 10.47 9.53 -2.45
C LEU A 244 10.85 11.02 -2.60
N ALA A 245 10.12 11.78 -3.41
CA ALA A 245 10.39 13.19 -3.70
C ALA A 245 11.81 13.51 -4.21
N THR A 246 12.54 12.51 -4.70
CA THR A 246 13.91 12.64 -5.21
C THR A 246 13.92 13.08 -6.67
N ALA A 247 15.11 13.52 -7.16
CA ALA A 247 15.29 13.85 -8.58
C ALA A 247 14.99 12.66 -9.51
N SER A 248 15.39 11.44 -9.15
CA SER A 248 15.11 10.24 -9.94
C SER A 248 13.60 9.96 -10.01
N TRP A 249 12.88 10.12 -8.90
CA TRP A 249 11.43 10.01 -8.87
C TRP A 249 10.76 11.08 -9.75
N ALA A 250 11.19 12.34 -9.66
CA ALA A 250 10.66 13.44 -10.47
C ALA A 250 10.89 13.22 -11.98
N GLN A 251 12.00 12.58 -12.35
CA GLN A 251 12.32 12.21 -13.75
C GLN A 251 11.55 10.97 -14.24
N GLY A 252 10.69 10.36 -13.44
CA GLY A 252 9.92 9.18 -13.86
C GLY A 252 10.71 7.87 -13.86
N ILE A 253 11.80 7.78 -13.09
CA ILE A 253 12.62 6.57 -12.99
C ILE A 253 12.04 5.67 -11.89
N PHE A 254 11.05 4.86 -12.23
CA PHE A 254 10.32 3.99 -11.27
C PHE A 254 10.68 2.50 -11.38
N GLY A 255 11.44 2.11 -12.41
CA GLY A 255 11.69 0.72 -12.75
C GLY A 255 10.53 0.06 -13.51
N GLU A 256 10.34 -1.24 -13.31
CA GLU A 256 9.26 -2.01 -13.95
C GLU A 256 7.90 -1.64 -13.35
N LEU A 257 6.89 -1.51 -14.21
CA LEU A 257 5.53 -1.06 -13.83
C LEU A 257 4.57 -2.21 -13.53
N TYR A 258 5.05 -3.27 -12.92
CA TYR A 258 4.27 -4.48 -12.63
C TYR A 258 3.03 -4.23 -11.75
N THR A 259 3.02 -3.17 -10.97
CA THR A 259 1.86 -2.83 -10.14
C THR A 259 0.64 -2.36 -10.94
N LEU A 260 0.83 -2.08 -12.24
CA LEU A 260 -0.25 -1.79 -13.18
C LEU A 260 -0.83 -3.05 -13.84
N ASP A 261 -0.41 -4.24 -13.46
CA ASP A 261 -0.97 -5.48 -14.05
C ASP A 261 -2.49 -5.60 -13.84
N PRO A 262 -3.10 -5.29 -12.67
CA PRO A 262 -4.57 -5.30 -12.53
C PRO A 262 -5.26 -4.43 -13.57
N PHE A 263 -4.69 -3.25 -13.84
CA PHE A 263 -5.18 -2.33 -14.87
C PHE A 263 -5.11 -2.97 -16.27
N LYS A 264 -3.96 -3.55 -16.65
CA LYS A 264 -3.76 -4.18 -17.96
C LYS A 264 -4.73 -5.33 -18.17
N TYR A 265 -4.87 -6.25 -17.21
CA TYR A 265 -5.79 -7.39 -17.30
C TYR A 265 -7.23 -6.92 -17.51
N THR A 266 -7.65 -5.87 -16.81
CA THR A 266 -9.00 -5.29 -16.97
C THR A 266 -9.20 -4.71 -18.37
N ILE A 267 -8.26 -3.90 -18.89
CA ILE A 267 -8.33 -3.32 -20.24
C ILE A 267 -8.37 -4.42 -21.30
N ASP A 268 -7.53 -5.43 -21.18
CA ASP A 268 -7.46 -6.54 -22.12
C ASP A 268 -8.77 -7.35 -22.15
N ALA A 269 -9.40 -7.58 -21.00
CA ALA A 269 -10.70 -8.24 -20.90
C ALA A 269 -11.82 -7.42 -21.56
N ILE A 270 -11.82 -6.09 -21.37
CA ILE A 270 -12.79 -5.19 -22.03
C ILE A 270 -12.62 -5.25 -23.57
N LYS A 271 -11.39 -5.16 -24.07
CA LYS A 271 -11.09 -5.24 -25.49
C LYS A 271 -11.46 -6.58 -26.12
N ALA A 272 -11.24 -7.67 -25.38
CA ALA A 272 -11.61 -9.02 -25.81
C ALA A 272 -13.11 -9.31 -25.70
N GLY A 273 -13.91 -8.43 -25.10
CA GLY A 273 -15.33 -8.65 -24.85
C GLY A 273 -15.62 -9.75 -23.82
N THR A 274 -14.65 -10.05 -22.96
CA THR A 274 -14.76 -11.07 -21.87
C THR A 274 -15.02 -10.44 -20.50
N ALA A 275 -15.00 -9.11 -20.40
CA ALA A 275 -15.36 -8.42 -19.19
C ALA A 275 -16.85 -8.63 -18.87
N ASN A 276 -17.16 -8.85 -17.58
CA ASN A 276 -18.52 -9.07 -17.09
C ASN A 276 -19.29 -7.74 -16.85
N VAL A 277 -18.84 -6.65 -17.46
CA VAL A 277 -19.41 -5.31 -17.37
C VAL A 277 -19.45 -4.68 -18.75
N ASP A 278 -20.48 -3.87 -18.98
CA ASP A 278 -20.60 -3.10 -20.20
C ASP A 278 -19.85 -1.78 -20.07
N VAL A 279 -18.81 -1.58 -20.85
CA VAL A 279 -17.95 -0.39 -20.83
C VAL A 279 -18.10 0.33 -22.16
N SER A 280 -18.49 1.60 -22.13
CA SER A 280 -18.61 2.40 -23.35
C SER A 280 -17.24 2.58 -24.03
N LYS A 281 -17.25 2.76 -25.36
CA LYS A 281 -16.04 3.06 -26.13
C LYS A 281 -15.34 4.33 -25.64
N GLU A 282 -16.11 5.33 -25.22
CA GLU A 282 -15.59 6.57 -24.65
C GLU A 282 -14.82 6.30 -23.37
N LYS A 283 -15.43 5.57 -22.41
CA LYS A 283 -14.78 5.18 -21.15
C LYS A 283 -13.51 4.37 -21.39
N LEU A 284 -13.52 3.41 -22.34
CA LEU A 284 -12.32 2.65 -22.69
C LEU A 284 -11.22 3.56 -23.22
N THR A 285 -11.57 4.51 -24.11
CA THR A 285 -10.60 5.46 -24.64
C THR A 285 -10.00 6.34 -23.55
N ASP A 286 -10.79 6.75 -22.55
CA ASP A 286 -10.30 7.54 -21.43
C ASP A 286 -9.35 6.72 -20.54
N LEU A 287 -9.70 5.48 -20.23
CA LEU A 287 -8.82 4.55 -19.51
C LEU A 287 -7.48 4.34 -20.24
N GLU A 288 -7.51 4.17 -21.56
CA GLU A 288 -6.29 4.02 -22.37
C GLU A 288 -5.42 5.28 -22.39
N ARG A 289 -6.01 6.47 -22.33
CA ARG A 289 -5.26 7.73 -22.20
C ARG A 289 -4.66 7.91 -20.81
N GLU A 290 -5.32 7.43 -19.79
CA GLU A 290 -4.84 7.52 -18.41
C GLU A 290 -3.62 6.62 -18.18
N PHE A 291 -3.57 5.45 -18.84
CA PHE A 291 -2.46 4.51 -18.73
C PHE A 291 -1.09 5.11 -19.06
N PRO A 292 -0.90 5.84 -20.19
CA PRO A 292 0.39 6.47 -20.51
C PRO A 292 0.85 7.49 -19.46
N ASN A 293 -0.07 8.14 -18.75
CA ASN A 293 0.29 9.12 -17.72
C ASN A 293 1.02 8.49 -16.53
N HIS A 294 0.91 7.18 -16.36
CA HIS A 294 1.60 6.41 -15.33
C HIS A 294 2.89 5.74 -15.84
N MET A 295 3.21 5.91 -17.15
CA MET A 295 4.40 5.32 -17.77
C MET A 295 5.67 6.14 -17.49
N PRO A 296 6.85 5.49 -17.40
CA PRO A 296 8.13 6.19 -17.31
C PRO A 296 8.33 7.12 -18.51
N GLY A 297 8.90 8.29 -18.25
CA GLY A 297 9.24 9.26 -19.31
C GLY A 297 8.07 10.13 -19.78
N ASN A 298 6.86 9.97 -19.27
CA ASN A 298 5.81 10.96 -19.48
C ASN A 298 6.11 12.18 -18.58
N PRO A 299 6.24 13.40 -19.13
CA PRO A 299 6.48 14.61 -18.35
C PRO A 299 5.22 15.01 -17.57
N CYS A 300 4.85 14.25 -16.55
CA CYS A 300 4.16 14.84 -15.43
C CYS A 300 5.13 15.85 -14.82
N SER A 301 4.68 17.07 -14.58
CA SER A 301 5.46 18.14 -13.94
C SER A 301 5.72 17.82 -12.47
N ARG A 302 6.50 16.72 -12.22
CA ARG A 302 6.94 16.39 -10.87
C ARG A 302 8.19 17.17 -10.55
N GLU A 303 8.18 17.80 -9.39
CA GLU A 303 9.36 18.48 -8.89
C GLU A 303 9.90 17.72 -7.66
N PRO A 304 11.22 17.57 -7.54
CA PRO A 304 11.79 17.01 -6.33
C PRO A 304 11.54 17.96 -5.15
N ASN A 305 11.34 17.39 -3.97
CA ASN A 305 11.16 18.17 -2.74
C ASN A 305 12.22 17.77 -1.72
N ALA A 306 13.20 18.66 -1.50
CA ALA A 306 14.35 18.38 -0.64
C ALA A 306 13.95 18.19 0.84
N GLU A 307 12.91 18.88 1.32
CA GLU A 307 12.40 18.72 2.68
C GLU A 307 11.77 17.33 2.87
N VAL A 308 10.94 16.90 1.92
CA VAL A 308 10.25 15.60 1.99
C VAL A 308 11.20 14.44 1.73
N SER A 309 12.16 14.57 0.80
CA SER A 309 13.02 13.46 0.36
C SER A 309 13.86 12.80 1.47
N ILE A 310 13.93 13.40 2.65
CA ILE A 310 14.64 12.84 3.81
C ILE A 310 13.82 11.80 4.58
N TRP A 311 12.49 11.67 4.32
CA TRP A 311 11.62 10.81 5.12
C TRP A 311 12.09 9.34 5.18
N PRO A 312 12.67 8.72 4.12
CA PRO A 312 13.10 7.33 4.25
C PRO A 312 14.26 7.16 5.24
N CYS A 313 15.12 8.18 5.39
CA CYS A 313 16.19 8.16 6.41
C CYS A 313 15.62 8.34 7.82
N LEU A 314 14.57 9.16 7.98
CA LEU A 314 13.88 9.32 9.26
C LEU A 314 13.16 8.03 9.67
N ALA A 315 12.49 7.38 8.72
CA ALA A 315 11.81 6.10 8.93
C ALA A 315 12.81 4.98 9.28
N ASP A 316 13.94 4.91 8.58
CA ASP A 316 15.01 3.96 8.86
C ASP A 316 15.55 4.12 10.28
N ALA A 317 15.92 5.34 10.68
CA ALA A 317 16.41 5.63 12.03
C ALA A 317 15.35 5.29 13.10
N TRP A 318 14.07 5.54 12.81
CA TRP A 318 12.97 5.20 13.71
C TRP A 318 12.80 3.68 13.83
N LEU A 319 12.80 2.92 12.72
CA LEU A 319 12.72 1.46 12.72
C LEU A 319 13.87 0.83 13.50
N HIS A 320 15.10 1.34 13.34
CA HIS A 320 16.26 0.90 14.13
C HIS A 320 16.02 1.07 15.64
N THR A 321 15.38 2.18 16.04
CA THR A 321 15.02 2.42 17.45
C THR A 321 13.95 1.46 17.94
N GLN A 322 12.89 1.20 17.13
CA GLN A 322 11.80 0.30 17.51
C GLN A 322 12.28 -1.16 17.67
N TRP A 323 13.21 -1.60 16.86
CA TRP A 323 13.66 -2.99 16.81
C TRP A 323 15.03 -3.23 17.45
N SER A 324 15.66 -2.20 18.02
CA SER A 324 16.99 -2.27 18.65
C SER A 324 18.04 -2.89 17.70
N LEU A 325 18.08 -2.43 16.43
CA LEU A 325 18.95 -2.91 15.37
C LEU A 325 20.32 -2.21 15.39
#